data_d58e61091d47d40ea3bb5386aa9b8f94
#
_entry.id   d58e61091d47d40ea3bb5386aa9b8f94
#
_cell.length_a   1.000
_cell.length_b   1.000
_cell.length_c   1.000
_cell.angle_alpha   90.00
_cell.angle_beta   90.00
_cell.angle_gamma   90.00
#
_symmetry.space_group_name_H-M   'P 1'
#
loop_
_entity.id
_entity.type
_entity.pdbx_description
1 polymer ?
#
loop_
_entity_poly.entity_id
_entity_poly.type
_entity_poly.pdbx_seq_one_letter_code
_entity_poly.pdbx_strand_id
1 'polypeptide(L)'
;LKGDGEEKYANLLATSPNLDQTTSLKVREGQFIAESANANTVVIGDQMAIDLFGTTQALGKEISMKGEKFIVIGVLAHQSSPINYSNVDFNNTAIIPYVTAKRIIGENLQIQQVNVRVKSVIKLSQVQKEIENGISKNHNGEQDFEVLTGKNISHPSDKFIELSTLILAIVASVSLVVGGIGIMNIMLVNVSERTREIGIRKALGANNRHILFQFLTESMII
;
A
#
# COMPACT_ATOMS: atom_id res chain seq x y z
N LEU A 1 -24.87 10.87 9.29
CA LEU A 1 -24.74 12.21 8.71
C LEU A 1 -25.93 12.50 7.80
N LYS A 2 -26.41 13.73 7.83
CA LYS A 2 -27.50 14.17 6.97
C LYS A 2 -27.07 15.41 6.21
N GLY A 3 -27.10 15.32 4.88
CA GLY A 3 -26.94 16.44 3.97
C GLY A 3 -28.29 16.93 3.43
N ASP A 4 -28.34 17.35 2.16
CA ASP A 4 -29.53 17.95 1.51
C ASP A 4 -30.79 17.02 1.41
N GLY A 5 -30.85 15.87 2.07
CA GLY A 5 -32.06 15.02 2.09
C GLY A 5 -31.86 13.57 2.52
N GLU A 6 -30.68 12.99 2.43
CA GLU A 6 -30.46 11.58 2.80
C GLU A 6 -29.61 11.45 4.05
N GLU A 7 -30.00 10.51 4.92
CA GLU A 7 -29.16 10.07 6.04
C GLU A 7 -28.24 8.96 5.59
N LYS A 8 -26.92 9.15 5.75
CA LYS A 8 -25.92 8.14 5.43
C LYS A 8 -24.97 7.88 6.59
N TYR A 9 -24.56 6.63 6.68
CA TYR A 9 -23.48 6.24 7.60
C TYR A 9 -22.15 6.66 6.97
N ALA A 10 -21.31 7.28 7.78
CA ALA A 10 -19.99 7.70 7.35
C ALA A 10 -19.02 7.61 8.52
N ASN A 11 -17.75 7.44 8.19
CA ASN A 11 -16.70 7.46 9.19
C ASN A 11 -16.50 8.89 9.70
N LEU A 12 -16.47 9.06 11.01
CA LEU A 12 -16.15 10.34 11.64
C LEU A 12 -14.73 10.26 12.21
N LEU A 13 -13.85 11.10 11.71
CA LEU A 13 -12.49 11.21 12.18
C LEU A 13 -12.29 12.51 12.95
N ALA A 14 -11.96 12.40 14.23
CA ALA A 14 -11.54 13.54 15.04
C ALA A 14 -10.02 13.66 15.02
N THR A 15 -9.49 14.82 14.65
CA THR A 15 -8.05 14.97 14.47
C THR A 15 -7.51 16.33 14.90
N SER A 16 -6.18 16.39 15.03
CA SER A 16 -5.42 17.63 15.15
C SER A 16 -5.28 18.33 13.80
N PRO A 17 -4.99 19.64 13.77
CA PRO A 17 -4.91 20.44 12.54
C PRO A 17 -3.84 19.97 11.53
N ASN A 18 -2.82 19.26 11.98
CA ASN A 18 -1.65 18.91 11.18
C ASN A 18 -1.75 17.53 10.49
N LEU A 19 -2.93 16.90 10.45
CA LEU A 19 -3.09 15.58 9.86
C LEU A 19 -2.76 15.60 8.37
N ASP A 20 -3.19 16.61 7.62
CA ASP A 20 -2.90 16.77 6.20
C ASP A 20 -1.40 16.79 5.91
N GLN A 21 -0.61 17.44 6.76
CA GLN A 21 0.84 17.51 6.63
C GLN A 21 1.53 16.19 6.95
N THR A 22 1.00 15.41 7.88
CA THR A 22 1.59 14.13 8.30
C THR A 22 1.20 12.97 7.40
N THR A 23 0.01 12.99 6.82
CA THR A 23 -0.56 11.91 5.99
C THR A 23 -0.53 12.19 4.49
N SER A 24 -0.02 13.35 4.07
CA SER A 24 0.01 13.77 2.66
C SER A 24 -1.37 13.88 2.01
N LEU A 25 -2.42 14.08 2.80
CA LEU A 25 -3.76 14.39 2.33
C LEU A 25 -3.75 15.71 1.58
N LYS A 26 -4.42 15.74 0.43
CA LYS A 26 -4.58 16.96 -0.36
C LYS A 26 -6.00 17.45 -0.26
N VAL A 27 -6.18 18.73 0.04
CA VAL A 27 -7.46 19.42 -0.06
C VAL A 27 -7.63 19.85 -1.51
N ARG A 28 -8.75 19.46 -2.13
CA ARG A 28 -9.10 19.83 -3.50
C ARG A 28 -9.73 21.22 -3.54
N GLU A 29 -10.59 21.51 -2.58
CA GLU A 29 -11.36 22.75 -2.50
C GLU A 29 -11.47 23.21 -1.05
N GLY A 30 -11.30 24.50 -0.79
CA GLY A 30 -11.33 25.07 0.55
C GLY A 30 -10.02 24.91 1.30
N GLN A 31 -10.11 24.65 2.60
CA GLN A 31 -8.97 24.54 3.51
C GLN A 31 -9.12 23.34 4.46
N PHE A 32 -8.00 22.86 5.00
CA PHE A 32 -8.01 21.85 6.06
C PHE A 32 -8.33 22.51 7.41
N ILE A 33 -8.57 21.68 8.44
CA ILE A 33 -8.90 22.15 9.80
C ILE A 33 -7.76 23.02 10.34
N ALA A 34 -8.10 24.21 10.82
CA ALA A 34 -7.15 25.12 11.47
C ALA A 34 -7.15 24.94 13.01
N GLU A 35 -6.04 25.31 13.65
CA GLU A 35 -5.85 25.22 15.11
C GLU A 35 -6.85 26.07 15.91
N SER A 36 -7.32 27.18 15.34
CA SER A 36 -8.28 28.10 15.93
C SER A 36 -9.76 27.73 15.74
N ALA A 37 -10.03 26.58 15.13
CA ALA A 37 -11.39 26.17 14.78
C ALA A 37 -12.16 25.61 16.00
N ASN A 38 -12.63 26.51 16.88
CA ASN A 38 -13.69 26.20 17.86
C ASN A 38 -15.10 26.15 17.23
N ALA A 39 -15.20 26.34 15.93
CA ALA A 39 -16.45 26.34 15.19
C ALA A 39 -16.84 24.94 14.76
N ASN A 40 -18.12 24.72 14.56
CA ASN A 40 -18.66 23.50 13.95
C ASN A 40 -18.28 23.44 12.46
N THR A 41 -17.03 23.12 12.19
CA THR A 41 -16.47 23.00 10.84
C THR A 41 -16.10 21.56 10.55
N VAL A 42 -16.23 21.16 9.28
CA VAL A 42 -15.94 19.81 8.82
C VAL A 42 -15.20 19.84 7.48
N VAL A 43 -14.25 18.96 7.32
CA VAL A 43 -13.65 18.62 6.04
C VAL A 43 -14.14 17.24 5.64
N ILE A 44 -14.59 17.07 4.40
CA ILE A 44 -15.19 15.82 3.93
C ILE A 44 -14.41 15.22 2.77
N GLY A 45 -14.48 13.89 2.65
CA GLY A 45 -13.96 13.18 1.49
C GLY A 45 -14.74 13.48 0.22
N ASP A 46 -14.15 13.28 -0.94
CA ASP A 46 -14.79 13.54 -2.23
C ASP A 46 -16.00 12.64 -2.50
N GLN A 47 -15.91 11.35 -2.15
CA GLN A 47 -17.03 10.42 -2.29
C GLN A 47 -18.17 10.80 -1.35
N MET A 48 -17.85 11.19 -0.11
CA MET A 48 -18.85 11.68 0.82
C MET A 48 -19.57 12.95 0.32
N ALA A 49 -18.85 13.87 -0.33
CA ALA A 49 -19.46 15.05 -0.93
C ALA A 49 -20.47 14.66 -2.02
N ILE A 50 -20.13 13.69 -2.88
CA ILE A 50 -21.04 13.16 -3.90
C ILE A 50 -22.25 12.48 -3.24
N ASP A 51 -22.03 11.68 -2.21
CA ASP A 51 -23.07 10.90 -1.54
C ASP A 51 -24.09 11.78 -0.80
N LEU A 52 -23.64 12.89 -0.19
CA LEU A 52 -24.50 13.79 0.57
C LEU A 52 -25.15 14.89 -0.29
N PHE A 53 -24.50 15.33 -1.35
CA PHE A 53 -24.89 16.51 -2.11
C PHE A 53 -25.01 16.29 -3.62
N GLY A 54 -24.73 15.08 -4.12
CA GLY A 54 -24.74 14.77 -5.55
C GLY A 54 -23.63 15.44 -6.34
N THR A 55 -22.71 16.15 -5.68
CA THR A 55 -21.63 16.91 -6.32
C THR A 55 -20.41 16.98 -5.42
N THR A 56 -19.24 17.13 -6.03
CA THR A 56 -18.00 17.36 -5.29
C THR A 56 -17.83 18.83 -4.83
N GLN A 57 -18.66 19.76 -5.32
CA GLN A 57 -18.68 21.16 -4.88
C GLN A 57 -19.56 21.31 -3.64
N ALA A 58 -19.02 20.99 -2.50
CA ALA A 58 -19.72 21.01 -1.23
C ALA A 58 -19.26 22.11 -0.26
N LEU A 59 -18.35 22.99 -0.69
CA LEU A 59 -17.84 24.06 0.15
C LEU A 59 -18.94 24.99 0.61
N GLY A 60 -18.99 25.29 1.92
CA GLY A 60 -19.99 26.15 2.53
C GLY A 60 -21.36 25.50 2.79
N LYS A 61 -21.59 24.27 2.34
CA LYS A 61 -22.83 23.52 2.63
C LYS A 61 -22.87 23.05 4.09
N GLU A 62 -24.09 22.86 4.61
CA GLU A 62 -24.31 22.40 5.97
C GLU A 62 -24.51 20.89 6.02
N ILE A 63 -23.89 20.24 7.02
CA ILE A 63 -24.08 18.83 7.37
C ILE A 63 -24.56 18.75 8.80
N SER A 64 -25.57 17.94 9.07
CA SER A 64 -26.01 17.65 10.43
C SER A 64 -25.37 16.36 10.95
N MET A 65 -24.72 16.45 12.12
CA MET A 65 -24.12 15.34 12.84
C MET A 65 -24.57 15.34 14.29
N LYS A 66 -25.18 14.25 14.75
CA LYS A 66 -25.71 14.14 16.14
C LYS A 66 -26.60 15.32 16.56
N GLY A 67 -27.35 15.90 15.63
CA GLY A 67 -28.25 17.05 15.92
C GLY A 67 -27.57 18.42 15.86
N GLU A 68 -26.27 18.50 15.70
CA GLU A 68 -25.52 19.76 15.49
C GLU A 68 -25.24 20.00 14.01
N LYS A 69 -25.23 21.27 13.60
CA LYS A 69 -24.91 21.69 12.23
C LYS A 69 -23.44 22.02 12.11
N PHE A 70 -22.84 21.53 11.02
CA PHE A 70 -21.44 21.75 10.65
C PHE A 70 -21.37 22.36 9.27
N ILE A 71 -20.46 23.29 9.08
CA ILE A 71 -20.19 23.90 7.77
C ILE A 71 -19.00 23.20 7.13
N VAL A 72 -19.16 22.79 5.89
CA VAL A 72 -18.07 22.20 5.08
C VAL A 72 -17.09 23.30 4.71
N ILE A 73 -15.87 23.23 5.25
CA ILE A 73 -14.79 24.18 4.98
C ILE A 73 -13.75 23.66 3.98
N GLY A 74 -13.80 22.38 3.66
CA GLY A 74 -12.91 21.78 2.68
C GLY A 74 -13.40 20.45 2.18
N VAL A 75 -13.02 20.11 0.96
CA VAL A 75 -13.27 18.81 0.34
C VAL A 75 -11.91 18.21 -0.04
N LEU A 76 -11.66 16.97 0.39
CA LEU A 76 -10.41 16.28 0.05
C LEU A 76 -10.36 15.90 -1.43
N ALA A 77 -9.17 15.85 -1.97
CA ALA A 77 -8.95 15.21 -3.27
C ALA A 77 -9.11 13.69 -3.14
N HIS A 78 -9.58 13.05 -4.20
CA HIS A 78 -9.72 11.60 -4.24
C HIS A 78 -8.40 10.89 -3.91
N GLN A 79 -8.47 9.96 -2.95
CA GLN A 79 -7.34 9.13 -2.55
C GLN A 79 -7.44 7.78 -3.24
N SER A 80 -6.57 7.57 -4.22
CA SER A 80 -6.47 6.30 -4.96
C SER A 80 -5.40 5.35 -4.41
N SER A 81 -4.87 5.64 -3.20
CA SER A 81 -3.77 4.87 -2.63
C SER A 81 -4.25 3.47 -2.21
N PRO A 82 -3.69 2.39 -2.78
CA PRO A 82 -4.08 1.02 -2.43
C PRO A 82 -3.66 0.62 -1.02
N ILE A 83 -2.78 1.39 -0.38
CA ILE A 83 -2.27 1.13 0.97
C ILE A 83 -2.74 2.25 1.88
N ASN A 84 -3.72 1.95 2.69
CA ASN A 84 -4.24 2.87 3.71
C ASN A 84 -3.67 2.48 5.08
N TYR A 85 -2.63 3.18 5.51
CA TYR A 85 -1.95 2.92 6.77
C TYR A 85 -2.80 3.17 8.02
N SER A 86 -3.86 3.96 7.88
CA SER A 86 -4.75 4.32 9.00
C SER A 86 -6.00 3.45 9.08
N ASN A 87 -6.21 2.56 8.13
CA ASN A 87 -7.47 1.79 7.96
C ASN A 87 -8.72 2.69 7.87
N VAL A 88 -8.54 3.98 7.55
CA VAL A 88 -9.59 4.98 7.38
C VAL A 88 -9.77 5.27 5.91
N ASP A 89 -10.96 5.07 5.37
CA ASP A 89 -11.32 5.50 4.02
C ASP A 89 -11.54 7.02 4.01
N PHE A 90 -10.51 7.78 3.65
CA PHE A 90 -10.59 9.23 3.59
C PHE A 90 -11.54 9.75 2.51
N ASN A 91 -11.88 8.95 1.50
CA ASN A 91 -12.85 9.34 0.49
C ASN A 91 -14.28 9.41 1.07
N ASN A 92 -14.56 8.56 2.09
CA ASN A 92 -15.87 8.48 2.72
C ASN A 92 -15.81 8.83 4.22
N THR A 93 -15.09 9.89 4.56
CA THR A 93 -14.87 10.30 5.95
C THR A 93 -15.21 11.78 6.15
N ALA A 94 -15.88 12.09 7.26
CA ALA A 94 -16.00 13.45 7.78
C ALA A 94 -14.91 13.69 8.82
N ILE A 95 -14.13 14.74 8.64
CA ILE A 95 -13.02 15.10 9.51
C ILE A 95 -13.40 16.36 10.30
N ILE A 96 -13.34 16.27 11.62
CA ILE A 96 -13.64 17.40 12.53
C ILE A 96 -12.47 17.65 13.48
N PRO A 97 -12.37 18.87 14.04
CA PRO A 97 -11.37 19.14 15.08
C PRO A 97 -11.57 18.23 16.30
N TYR A 98 -10.48 17.75 16.89
CA TYR A 98 -10.53 16.89 18.09
C TYR A 98 -11.28 17.58 19.25
N VAL A 99 -11.09 18.90 19.43
CA VAL A 99 -11.77 19.70 20.46
C VAL A 99 -13.30 19.68 20.25
N THR A 100 -13.76 19.78 19.01
CA THR A 100 -15.17 19.71 18.64
C THR A 100 -15.74 18.31 18.91
N ALA A 101 -15.00 17.25 18.55
CA ALA A 101 -15.40 15.89 18.82
C ALA A 101 -15.54 15.62 20.32
N LYS A 102 -14.60 16.10 21.13
CA LYS A 102 -14.64 16.00 22.60
C LYS A 102 -15.91 16.63 23.18
N ARG A 103 -16.33 17.78 22.65
CA ARG A 103 -17.55 18.47 23.06
C ARG A 103 -18.83 17.67 22.71
N ILE A 104 -18.88 17.03 21.53
CA ILE A 104 -20.08 16.37 21.01
C ILE A 104 -20.22 14.93 21.51
N ILE A 105 -19.11 14.23 21.64
CA ILE A 105 -19.08 12.79 21.97
C ILE A 105 -18.85 12.59 23.47
N GLY A 106 -18.16 13.50 24.12
CA GLY A 106 -17.80 13.44 25.53
C GLY A 106 -16.29 13.42 25.76
N GLU A 107 -15.88 13.58 27.01
CA GLU A 107 -14.46 13.73 27.38
C GLU A 107 -13.64 12.44 27.27
N ASN A 108 -14.28 11.27 27.25
CA ASN A 108 -13.63 9.97 27.22
C ASN A 108 -13.25 9.49 25.80
N LEU A 109 -12.86 10.40 24.92
CA LEU A 109 -12.33 10.05 23.60
C LEU A 109 -10.94 9.45 23.73
N GLN A 110 -10.80 8.18 23.37
CA GLN A 110 -9.51 7.52 23.30
C GLN A 110 -8.76 7.93 22.01
N ILE A 111 -7.47 8.23 22.15
CA ILE A 111 -6.60 8.45 21.00
C ILE A 111 -6.25 7.08 20.40
N GLN A 112 -6.75 6.81 19.21
CA GLN A 112 -6.53 5.54 18.53
C GLN A 112 -5.21 5.49 17.77
N GLN A 113 -4.76 6.65 17.25
CA GLN A 113 -3.56 6.72 16.43
C GLN A 113 -2.87 8.07 16.56
N VAL A 114 -1.55 8.05 16.63
CA VAL A 114 -0.69 9.23 16.57
C VAL A 114 0.22 9.12 15.35
N ASN A 115 0.10 10.05 14.41
CA ASN A 115 0.94 10.09 13.21
C ASN A 115 2.14 11.01 13.44
N VAL A 116 3.33 10.49 13.27
CA VAL A 116 4.57 11.22 13.43
C VAL A 116 5.35 11.27 12.11
N ARG A 117 5.65 12.47 11.63
CA ARG A 117 6.50 12.67 10.45
C ARG A 117 7.96 12.91 10.87
N VAL A 118 8.84 12.02 10.43
CA VAL A 118 10.28 12.12 10.67
C VAL A 118 10.94 12.86 9.51
N LYS A 119 11.78 13.87 9.81
CA LYS A 119 12.47 14.68 8.78
C LYS A 119 13.53 13.90 7.99
N SER A 120 14.06 12.82 8.55
CA SER A 120 15.11 12.02 7.91
C SER A 120 14.91 10.54 8.18
N VAL A 121 14.89 9.74 7.12
CA VAL A 121 14.76 8.28 7.19
C VAL A 121 15.92 7.63 7.96
N ILE A 122 17.11 8.24 7.93
CA ILE A 122 18.30 7.74 8.65
C ILE A 122 18.06 7.73 10.17
N LYS A 123 17.27 8.65 10.69
CA LYS A 123 16.95 8.77 12.13
C LYS A 123 15.70 7.98 12.54
N LEU A 124 15.06 7.28 11.60
CA LEU A 124 13.77 6.61 11.86
C LEU A 124 13.86 5.64 13.03
N SER A 125 14.87 4.76 13.06
CA SER A 125 15.02 3.77 14.15
C SER A 125 15.34 4.39 15.50
N GLN A 126 16.03 5.54 15.52
CA GLN A 126 16.27 6.27 16.75
C GLN A 126 14.98 6.90 17.27
N VAL A 127 14.24 7.61 16.40
CA VAL A 127 12.98 8.25 16.75
C VAL A 127 11.94 7.21 17.18
N GLN A 128 11.88 6.05 16.54
CA GLN A 128 11.01 4.95 16.92
C GLN A 128 11.27 4.55 18.38
N LYS A 129 12.52 4.30 18.77
CA LYS A 129 12.89 3.94 20.15
C LYS A 129 12.57 5.04 21.15
N GLU A 130 12.77 6.30 20.76
CA GLU A 130 12.45 7.44 21.63
C GLU A 130 10.94 7.53 21.89
N ILE A 131 10.10 7.28 20.85
CA ILE A 131 8.64 7.23 20.98
C ILE A 131 8.21 6.04 21.85
N GLU A 132 8.73 4.83 21.59
CA GLU A 132 8.44 3.63 22.37
C GLU A 132 8.75 3.83 23.86
N ASN A 133 9.93 4.37 24.15
CA ASN A 133 10.33 4.65 25.53
C ASN A 133 9.47 5.75 26.18
N GLY A 134 9.13 6.80 25.43
CA GLY A 134 8.32 7.90 25.92
C GLY A 134 6.89 7.46 26.27
N ILE A 135 6.26 6.68 25.40
CA ILE A 135 4.90 6.19 25.62
C ILE A 135 4.90 5.14 26.76
N SER A 136 5.80 4.15 26.71
CA SER A 136 5.90 3.13 27.75
C SER A 136 6.09 3.71 29.15
N LYS A 137 6.90 4.78 29.27
CA LYS A 137 7.08 5.46 30.55
C LYS A 137 5.79 6.10 31.08
N ASN A 138 4.96 6.65 30.19
CA ASN A 138 3.68 7.27 30.55
C ASN A 138 2.58 6.24 30.82
N HIS A 139 2.72 5.02 30.27
CA HIS A 139 1.80 3.89 30.46
C HIS A 139 2.28 2.90 31.54
N ASN A 140 3.11 3.37 32.51
CA ASN A 140 3.63 2.55 33.61
C ASN A 140 4.35 1.26 33.16
N GLY A 141 4.89 1.23 31.93
CA GLY A 141 5.56 0.07 31.35
C GLY A 141 4.64 -0.93 30.67
N GLU A 142 3.35 -0.69 30.60
CA GLU A 142 2.41 -1.51 29.82
C GLU A 142 2.66 -1.34 28.32
N GLN A 143 2.61 -2.45 27.58
CA GLN A 143 2.75 -2.48 26.10
C GLN A 143 1.36 -2.59 25.45
N ASP A 144 0.54 -1.58 25.64
CA ASP A 144 -0.80 -1.45 25.08
C ASP A 144 -0.82 -0.64 23.76
N PHE A 145 0.34 -0.37 23.20
CA PHE A 145 0.54 0.36 21.96
C PHE A 145 1.54 -0.33 21.04
N GLU A 146 1.46 -0.05 19.75
CA GLU A 146 2.40 -0.51 18.73
C GLU A 146 2.93 0.68 17.92
N VAL A 147 4.25 0.75 17.72
CA VAL A 147 4.88 1.77 16.87
C VAL A 147 5.15 1.17 15.49
N LEU A 148 4.31 1.53 14.54
CA LEU A 148 4.43 1.10 13.15
C LEU A 148 5.27 2.08 12.34
N THR A 149 6.17 1.56 11.54
CA THR A 149 6.93 2.33 10.54
C THR A 149 6.52 1.85 9.16
N GLY A 150 6.75 2.67 8.13
CA GLY A 150 6.47 2.27 6.74
C GLY A 150 7.10 0.92 6.36
N LYS A 151 8.23 0.58 6.98
CA LYS A 151 8.91 -0.70 6.80
C LYS A 151 8.10 -1.88 7.40
N ASN A 152 7.56 -1.71 8.59
CA ASN A 152 6.78 -2.76 9.27
C ASN A 152 5.42 -3.00 8.61
N ILE A 153 4.84 -1.95 8.04
CA ILE A 153 3.55 -2.01 7.34
C ILE A 153 3.69 -2.73 5.99
N SER A 154 4.86 -2.64 5.34
CA SER A 154 5.13 -3.31 4.07
C SER A 154 5.42 -4.81 4.21
N HIS A 155 5.77 -5.30 5.39
CA HIS A 155 6.15 -6.70 5.63
C HIS A 155 5.14 -7.77 5.15
N PRO A 156 3.81 -7.61 5.33
CA PRO A 156 2.87 -8.60 4.81
C PRO A 156 2.90 -8.70 3.28
N SER A 157 3.06 -7.56 2.60
CA SER A 157 3.18 -7.51 1.14
C SER A 157 4.50 -8.12 0.66
N ASP A 158 5.59 -7.88 1.37
CA ASP A 158 6.91 -8.44 1.05
C ASP A 158 6.90 -9.97 1.11
N LYS A 159 6.30 -10.56 2.16
CA LYS A 159 6.14 -12.02 2.29
C LYS A 159 5.27 -12.61 1.18
N PHE A 160 4.22 -11.92 0.78
CA PHE A 160 3.37 -12.35 -0.32
C PHE A 160 4.12 -12.34 -1.66
N ILE A 161 4.90 -11.29 -1.92
CA ILE A 161 5.75 -11.17 -3.12
C ILE A 161 6.82 -12.27 -3.12
N GLU A 162 7.49 -12.52 -1.99
CA GLU A 162 8.50 -13.57 -1.84
C GLU A 162 7.91 -14.95 -2.13
N LEU A 163 6.76 -15.28 -1.54
CA LEU A 163 6.06 -16.55 -1.79
C LEU A 163 5.64 -16.69 -3.25
N SER A 164 5.10 -15.64 -3.85
CA SER A 164 4.71 -15.63 -5.26
C SER A 164 5.90 -15.85 -6.18
N THR A 165 7.03 -15.20 -5.88
CA THR A 165 8.28 -15.36 -6.64
C THR A 165 8.81 -16.79 -6.54
N LEU A 166 8.75 -17.41 -5.36
CA LEU A 166 9.13 -18.82 -5.16
C LEU A 166 8.28 -19.75 -6.01
N ILE A 167 6.97 -19.58 -6.00
CA ILE A 167 6.04 -20.39 -6.81
C ILE A 167 6.36 -20.23 -8.30
N LEU A 168 6.56 -19.02 -8.78
CA LEU A 168 6.92 -18.75 -10.17
C LEU A 168 8.26 -19.40 -10.54
N ALA A 169 9.25 -19.35 -9.64
CA ALA A 169 10.55 -20.00 -9.86
C ALA A 169 10.41 -21.52 -9.98
N ILE A 170 9.57 -22.15 -9.15
CA ILE A 170 9.31 -23.59 -9.23
C ILE A 170 8.64 -23.95 -10.57
N VAL A 171 7.60 -23.23 -10.97
CA VAL A 171 6.91 -23.45 -12.25
C VAL A 171 7.86 -23.28 -13.43
N ALA A 172 8.66 -22.22 -13.43
CA ALA A 172 9.65 -21.98 -14.47
C ALA A 172 10.70 -23.10 -14.54
N SER A 173 11.16 -23.61 -13.39
CA SER A 173 12.12 -24.71 -13.32
C SER A 173 11.56 -26.00 -13.91
N VAL A 174 10.31 -26.35 -13.58
CA VAL A 174 9.63 -27.52 -14.13
C VAL A 174 9.47 -27.37 -15.65
N SER A 175 9.04 -26.20 -16.12
CA SER A 175 8.90 -25.92 -17.55
C SER A 175 10.21 -26.06 -18.30
N LEU A 176 11.32 -25.56 -17.71
CA LEU A 176 12.66 -25.68 -18.30
C LEU A 176 13.10 -27.15 -18.41
N VAL A 177 12.84 -27.97 -17.38
CA VAL A 177 13.17 -29.40 -17.42
C VAL A 177 12.36 -30.11 -18.49
N VAL A 178 11.05 -29.87 -18.57
CA VAL A 178 10.19 -30.46 -19.60
C VAL A 178 10.63 -30.07 -21.01
N GLY A 179 10.91 -28.77 -21.23
CA GLY A 179 11.43 -28.27 -22.49
C GLY A 179 12.78 -28.89 -22.83
N GLY A 180 13.69 -29.01 -21.85
CA GLY A 180 15.00 -29.66 -22.00
C GLY A 180 14.88 -31.15 -22.41
N ILE A 181 13.93 -31.89 -21.83
CA ILE A 181 13.67 -33.28 -22.24
C ILE A 181 13.18 -33.34 -23.69
N GLY A 182 12.32 -32.40 -24.11
CA GLY A 182 11.87 -32.27 -25.48
C GLY A 182 13.02 -32.08 -26.47
N ILE A 183 13.90 -31.13 -26.20
CA ILE A 183 15.09 -30.86 -27.00
C ILE A 183 16.03 -32.07 -27.01
N MET A 184 16.23 -32.70 -25.85
CA MET A 184 17.08 -33.88 -25.73
C MET A 184 16.58 -35.01 -26.64
N ASN A 185 15.27 -35.28 -26.69
CA ASN A 185 14.70 -36.32 -27.53
C ASN A 185 14.92 -36.05 -29.02
N ILE A 186 14.69 -34.79 -29.46
CA ILE A 186 14.94 -34.36 -30.84
C ILE A 186 16.44 -34.53 -31.19
N MET A 187 17.33 -34.11 -30.30
CA MET A 187 18.76 -34.20 -30.52
C MET A 187 19.27 -35.66 -30.54
N LEU A 188 18.68 -36.56 -29.71
CA LEU A 188 19.04 -37.97 -29.76
C LEU A 188 18.68 -38.59 -31.12
N VAL A 189 17.51 -38.23 -31.68
CA VAL A 189 17.15 -38.69 -33.03
C VAL A 189 18.13 -38.16 -34.08
N ASN A 190 18.38 -36.84 -34.07
CA ASN A 190 19.31 -36.23 -35.00
C ASN A 190 20.72 -36.82 -34.93
N VAL A 191 21.25 -37.10 -33.74
CA VAL A 191 22.55 -37.75 -33.57
C VAL A 191 22.54 -39.17 -34.10
N SER A 192 21.46 -39.93 -33.85
CA SER A 192 21.36 -41.30 -34.35
C SER A 192 21.33 -41.36 -35.88
N GLU A 193 20.59 -40.47 -36.54
CA GLU A 193 20.53 -40.38 -38.01
C GLU A 193 21.89 -39.97 -38.62
N ARG A 194 22.68 -39.12 -37.95
CA ARG A 194 23.99 -38.62 -38.44
C ARG A 194 25.20 -39.42 -37.91
N THR A 195 24.99 -40.60 -37.32
CA THR A 195 26.04 -41.39 -36.69
C THR A 195 27.19 -41.68 -37.66
N ARG A 196 26.90 -41.97 -38.95
CA ARG A 196 27.93 -42.21 -39.98
C ARG A 196 28.80 -40.97 -40.26
N GLU A 197 28.19 -39.80 -40.33
CA GLU A 197 28.92 -38.55 -40.53
C GLU A 197 29.85 -38.23 -39.35
N ILE A 198 29.35 -38.44 -38.13
CA ILE A 198 30.11 -38.26 -36.88
C ILE A 198 31.30 -39.23 -36.88
N GLY A 199 31.09 -40.47 -37.28
CA GLY A 199 32.16 -41.50 -37.42
C GLY A 199 33.24 -41.09 -38.41
N ILE A 200 32.90 -40.56 -39.57
CA ILE A 200 33.85 -40.07 -40.57
C ILE A 200 34.64 -38.90 -40.03
N ARG A 201 34.00 -37.91 -39.38
CA ARG A 201 34.68 -36.77 -38.77
C ARG A 201 35.68 -37.18 -37.68
N LYS A 202 35.31 -38.18 -36.87
CA LYS A 202 36.23 -38.78 -35.87
C LYS A 202 37.40 -39.48 -36.49
N ALA A 203 37.19 -40.25 -37.57
CA ALA A 203 38.26 -40.92 -38.28
C ALA A 203 39.26 -39.94 -38.94
N LEU A 204 38.80 -38.75 -39.32
CA LEU A 204 39.61 -37.63 -39.82
C LEU A 204 40.32 -36.81 -38.72
N GLY A 205 40.16 -37.21 -37.43
CA GLY A 205 40.83 -36.60 -36.30
C GLY A 205 40.07 -35.50 -35.58
N ALA A 206 38.75 -35.36 -35.81
CA ALA A 206 37.94 -34.37 -35.08
C ALA A 206 37.87 -34.68 -33.58
N ASN A 207 38.14 -33.66 -32.75
CA ASN A 207 38.04 -33.78 -31.30
C ASN A 207 36.58 -33.87 -30.85
N ASN A 208 36.30 -34.71 -29.85
CA ASN A 208 34.96 -34.86 -29.26
C ASN A 208 34.35 -33.53 -28.83
N ARG A 209 35.15 -32.57 -28.35
CA ARG A 209 34.68 -31.25 -27.95
C ARG A 209 34.11 -30.43 -29.11
N HIS A 210 34.71 -30.50 -30.29
CA HIS A 210 34.24 -29.80 -31.48
C HIS A 210 32.90 -30.37 -31.94
N ILE A 211 32.73 -31.69 -31.92
CA ILE A 211 31.48 -32.34 -32.28
C ILE A 211 30.37 -31.97 -31.27
N LEU A 212 30.70 -32.04 -29.97
CA LEU A 212 29.74 -31.66 -28.91
C LEU A 212 29.32 -30.18 -29.04
N PHE A 213 30.26 -29.28 -29.26
CA PHE A 213 29.97 -27.84 -29.40
C PHE A 213 29.10 -27.55 -30.60
N GLN A 214 29.28 -28.27 -31.71
CA GLN A 214 28.44 -28.16 -32.89
C GLN A 214 26.97 -28.55 -32.57
N PHE A 215 26.74 -29.66 -31.89
CA PHE A 215 25.36 -30.09 -31.49
C PHE A 215 24.76 -29.16 -30.45
N LEU A 216 25.55 -28.60 -29.53
CA LEU A 216 25.07 -27.59 -28.56
C LEU A 216 24.61 -26.30 -29.27
N THR A 217 25.37 -25.82 -30.24
CA THR A 217 24.98 -24.62 -31.01
C THR A 217 23.74 -24.89 -31.87
N GLU A 218 23.61 -26.08 -32.45
CA GLU A 218 22.42 -26.48 -33.21
C GLU A 218 21.16 -26.55 -32.30
N SER A 219 21.30 -27.05 -31.07
CA SER A 219 20.19 -27.09 -30.10
C SER A 219 19.79 -25.73 -29.51
N MET A 220 20.65 -24.70 -29.66
CA MET A 220 20.32 -23.32 -29.25
C MET A 220 19.46 -22.58 -30.29
N ILE A 221 19.44 -23.06 -31.53
CA ILE A 221 18.73 -22.44 -32.65
C ILE A 221 17.32 -23.03 -32.81
N ILE A 222 17.10 -24.22 -32.27
CA ILE A 222 15.79 -24.90 -32.23
C ILE A 222 14.96 -24.41 -31.04
#